data_287f205941aa45e50c4aa7d1e320a91f
#
_entry.id   287f205941aa45e50c4aa7d1e320a91f
#
_cell.length_a   1.000
_cell.length_b   1.000
_cell.length_c   1.000
_cell.angle_alpha   90.00
_cell.angle_beta   90.00
_cell.angle_gamma   90.00
#
_symmetry.space_group_name_H-M   'P 1'
#
loop_
_entity.id
_entity.type
_entity.pdbx_description
1 polymer ?
#
loop_
_entity_poly.entity_id
_entity_poly.type
_entity_poly.pdbx_seq_one_letter_code
_entity_poly.pdbx_strand_id
1 'polypeptide(L)'
;MKLGYRTVVVGVAGLGGAVAGAHAQAAPGTGTAVVLEKESFRYEIAPDGRNAAFIDKASGTNYVNGAEPGCAGSVTRAGAVTDCSRAAFNDGLLTLGFGDSGVEASVRVTMHARHMLLEVAAVTGEGIEQLTFLNVPLSLKGTLDEPFACCALALNLQTDVAEIPGPNDRLRAICYPRFGMEGAESAVIGCPQAHLRDVMKTVVAAAEDIPRSDIGGPWALDGAINRGSYLFDFGQCTEQTVDEWVALVKRLGLNQVDFHTGGSLRFGDCRPNPDLFPNGRASVKAVIDRLHAAGIAAGLHTYAFFIAKDTPYVTPVPDPRLGKDATFTLAAALTADAAEAPVEESTERMSTTTGFFVRNSVTLQIDNELIVYAGVSKEAPYAFTQCTRGAYGTQAAAHEKGAKVHHLKECFGLFAPDADSTLLAEIAANTADTFNECGFDMIYLDALDGEDILG
;
A
#
# COMPACT_ATOMS: atom_id res chain seq x y z
N MET A 1 6.43 -26.19 -30.39
CA MET A 1 7.41 -26.36 -29.32
C MET A 1 6.70 -26.00 -28.03
N LYS A 2 6.26 -26.98 -27.23
CA LYS A 2 5.51 -26.75 -26.00
C LYS A 2 6.50 -26.58 -24.83
N LEU A 3 6.63 -25.41 -24.26
CA LEU A 3 7.32 -25.21 -22.98
C LEU A 3 6.34 -25.50 -21.84
N GLY A 4 6.62 -26.58 -21.11
CA GLY A 4 5.90 -26.92 -19.89
C GLY A 4 6.59 -26.27 -18.71
N TYR A 5 5.84 -25.47 -17.97
CA TYR A 5 6.25 -24.96 -16.65
C TYR A 5 6.09 -26.08 -15.61
N ARG A 6 7.19 -26.46 -14.97
CA ARG A 6 7.17 -27.32 -13.78
C ARG A 6 7.15 -26.44 -12.54
N THR A 7 6.05 -26.48 -11.82
CA THR A 7 5.94 -25.92 -10.48
C THR A 7 6.73 -26.83 -9.51
N VAL A 8 7.75 -26.28 -8.87
CA VAL A 8 8.47 -26.95 -7.77
C VAL A 8 7.81 -26.54 -6.48
N VAL A 9 7.09 -27.46 -5.86
CA VAL A 9 6.56 -27.30 -4.49
C VAL A 9 7.65 -27.81 -3.53
N VAL A 10 8.27 -26.92 -2.78
CA VAL A 10 9.16 -27.28 -1.67
C VAL A 10 8.30 -27.43 -0.41
N GLY A 11 8.04 -28.67 -0.02
CA GLY A 11 7.39 -28.99 1.24
C GLY A 11 8.39 -28.88 2.38
N VAL A 12 8.15 -27.97 3.32
CA VAL A 12 8.84 -27.95 4.62
C VAL A 12 8.04 -28.81 5.60
N ALA A 13 8.57 -29.94 5.98
CA ALA A 13 8.01 -30.78 7.05
C ALA A 13 8.37 -30.16 8.41
N GLY A 14 7.43 -29.45 9.03
CA GLY A 14 7.52 -28.99 10.40
C GLY A 14 6.99 -30.06 11.36
N LEU A 15 7.83 -30.52 12.27
CA LEU A 15 7.45 -31.34 13.42
C LEU A 15 6.64 -30.47 14.40
N GLY A 16 5.32 -30.59 14.34
CA GLY A 16 4.41 -29.94 15.30
C GLY A 16 4.18 -30.79 16.52
N GLY A 17 4.71 -30.37 17.65
CA GLY A 17 4.26 -30.85 18.95
C GLY A 17 2.90 -30.24 19.29
N ALA A 18 1.85 -31.07 19.36
CA ALA A 18 0.53 -30.64 19.78
C ALA A 18 0.53 -30.32 21.29
N VAL A 19 0.49 -29.03 21.62
CA VAL A 19 0.07 -28.55 22.94
C VAL A 19 -1.44 -28.33 22.86
N ALA A 20 -2.20 -29.25 23.47
CA ALA A 20 -3.65 -29.08 23.65
C ALA A 20 -3.89 -27.97 24.67
N GLY A 21 -4.02 -26.75 24.21
CA GLY A 21 -4.57 -25.65 25.00
C GLY A 21 -6.09 -25.79 25.08
N ALA A 22 -6.59 -26.12 26.29
CA ALA A 22 -8.02 -26.04 26.55
C ALA A 22 -8.47 -24.59 26.46
N HIS A 23 -9.12 -24.23 25.36
CA HIS A 23 -9.86 -22.98 25.28
C HIS A 23 -11.05 -23.09 26.26
N ALA A 24 -10.96 -22.34 27.35
CA ALA A 24 -12.12 -22.08 28.20
C ALA A 24 -13.15 -21.33 27.33
N GLN A 25 -14.22 -21.99 26.98
CA GLN A 25 -15.37 -21.43 26.32
C GLN A 25 -16.01 -20.41 27.28
N ALA A 26 -15.82 -19.11 26.99
CA ALA A 26 -16.53 -18.09 27.75
C ALA A 26 -18.03 -18.34 27.65
N ALA A 27 -18.73 -18.22 28.80
CA ALA A 27 -20.17 -18.37 28.83
C ALA A 27 -20.83 -17.38 27.84
N PRO A 28 -21.89 -17.78 27.11
CA PRO A 28 -22.55 -16.90 26.17
C PRO A 28 -23.04 -15.65 26.88
N GLY A 29 -22.64 -14.49 26.36
CA GLY A 29 -23.03 -13.19 26.89
C GLY A 29 -24.56 -13.07 26.92
N THR A 30 -25.13 -12.64 28.05
CA THR A 30 -26.59 -12.49 28.27
C THR A 30 -27.19 -11.24 27.58
N GLY A 31 -26.55 -10.71 26.53
CA GLY A 31 -27.01 -9.55 25.77
C GLY A 31 -27.89 -9.90 24.58
N THR A 32 -28.55 -8.87 24.02
CA THR A 32 -29.31 -8.98 22.77
C THR A 32 -28.34 -8.91 21.59
N ALA A 33 -28.51 -9.73 20.57
CA ALA A 33 -27.73 -9.64 19.33
C ALA A 33 -27.90 -8.27 18.68
N VAL A 34 -26.82 -7.73 18.12
CA VAL A 34 -26.85 -6.54 17.29
C VAL A 34 -27.43 -6.91 15.93
N VAL A 35 -28.42 -6.15 15.46
CA VAL A 35 -29.02 -6.31 14.14
C VAL A 35 -28.99 -4.99 13.40
N LEU A 36 -28.23 -4.93 12.31
CA LEU A 36 -28.10 -3.79 11.41
C LEU A 36 -28.77 -4.16 10.09
N GLU A 37 -29.95 -3.59 9.81
CA GLU A 37 -30.80 -4.04 8.70
C GLU A 37 -31.41 -2.87 7.94
N LYS A 38 -31.42 -2.95 6.61
CA LYS A 38 -32.17 -2.10 5.68
C LYS A 38 -32.75 -2.93 4.51
N GLU A 39 -32.88 -2.35 3.32
CA GLU A 39 -33.62 -2.97 2.23
C GLU A 39 -32.97 -4.23 1.68
N SER A 40 -31.67 -4.20 1.40
CA SER A 40 -30.98 -5.24 0.63
C SER A 40 -30.22 -6.26 1.46
N PHE A 41 -29.74 -5.88 2.64
CA PHE A 41 -28.97 -6.79 3.49
C PHE A 41 -29.27 -6.61 4.98
N ARG A 42 -28.87 -7.62 5.76
CA ARG A 42 -28.91 -7.64 7.22
C ARG A 42 -27.59 -8.19 7.76
N TYR A 43 -26.95 -7.43 8.64
CA TYR A 43 -25.75 -7.85 9.35
C TYR A 43 -26.08 -8.06 10.82
N GLU A 44 -25.68 -9.22 11.36
CA GLU A 44 -25.90 -9.61 12.75
C GLU A 44 -24.60 -9.90 13.44
N ILE A 45 -24.43 -9.35 14.66
CA ILE A 45 -23.31 -9.62 15.55
C ILE A 45 -23.88 -10.20 16.85
N ALA A 46 -23.36 -11.34 17.28
CA ALA A 46 -23.71 -11.94 18.55
C ALA A 46 -23.20 -11.08 19.73
N PRO A 47 -23.81 -11.20 20.94
CA PRO A 47 -23.39 -10.41 22.10
C PRO A 47 -21.92 -10.62 22.50
N ASP A 48 -21.35 -11.77 22.14
CA ASP A 48 -19.94 -12.12 22.35
C ASP A 48 -18.98 -11.56 21.26
N GLY A 49 -19.47 -10.69 20.38
CA GLY A 49 -18.71 -10.06 19.31
C GLY A 49 -18.51 -10.89 18.04
N ARG A 50 -19.01 -12.12 17.98
CA ARG A 50 -18.88 -12.97 16.78
C ARG A 50 -19.85 -12.53 15.68
N ASN A 51 -19.42 -12.69 14.41
CA ASN A 51 -20.33 -12.52 13.29
C ASN A 51 -21.36 -13.65 13.27
N ALA A 52 -22.64 -13.32 13.39
CA ALA A 52 -23.72 -14.28 13.34
C ALA A 52 -24.27 -14.46 11.92
N ALA A 53 -24.48 -13.37 11.18
CA ALA A 53 -24.99 -13.44 9.83
C ALA A 53 -24.67 -12.17 9.02
N PHE A 54 -24.49 -12.34 7.70
CA PHE A 54 -24.52 -11.27 6.69
C PHE A 54 -25.42 -11.76 5.55
N ILE A 55 -26.67 -11.32 5.57
CA ILE A 55 -27.76 -11.93 4.81
C ILE A 55 -28.13 -11.05 3.62
N ASP A 56 -28.16 -11.64 2.41
CA ASP A 56 -28.93 -11.11 1.29
C ASP A 56 -30.42 -11.30 1.56
N LYS A 57 -31.16 -10.22 1.71
CA LYS A 57 -32.59 -10.27 2.03
C LYS A 57 -33.47 -10.76 0.87
N ALA A 58 -32.97 -10.67 -0.36
CA ALA A 58 -33.72 -11.15 -1.53
C ALA A 58 -33.72 -12.67 -1.61
N SER A 59 -32.59 -13.31 -1.35
CA SER A 59 -32.46 -14.78 -1.39
C SER A 59 -32.60 -15.46 -0.03
N GLY A 60 -32.39 -14.72 1.07
CA GLY A 60 -32.24 -15.25 2.41
C GLY A 60 -30.91 -15.94 2.66
N THR A 61 -29.95 -15.85 1.74
CA THR A 61 -28.65 -16.49 1.85
C THR A 61 -27.78 -15.76 2.89
N ASN A 62 -27.21 -16.51 3.84
CA ASN A 62 -26.22 -15.99 4.77
C ASN A 62 -24.83 -16.18 4.18
N TYR A 63 -24.08 -15.09 4.02
CA TYR A 63 -22.75 -15.05 3.46
C TYR A 63 -21.61 -15.01 4.50
N VAL A 64 -21.89 -15.03 5.80
CA VAL A 64 -20.84 -15.23 6.80
C VAL A 64 -20.22 -16.61 6.58
N ASN A 65 -18.88 -16.68 6.58
CA ASN A 65 -18.18 -17.96 6.50
C ASN A 65 -18.49 -18.82 7.74
N GLY A 66 -19.31 -19.86 7.54
CA GLY A 66 -19.79 -20.69 8.64
C GLY A 66 -18.70 -21.55 9.31
N ALA A 67 -17.59 -21.83 8.64
CA ALA A 67 -16.46 -22.57 9.20
C ALA A 67 -15.59 -21.67 10.09
N GLU A 68 -15.44 -20.39 9.71
CA GLU A 68 -14.63 -19.39 10.42
C GLU A 68 -15.39 -18.04 10.47
N PRO A 69 -16.44 -17.91 11.28
CA PRO A 69 -17.26 -16.69 11.28
C PRO A 69 -16.50 -15.46 11.81
N GLY A 70 -15.41 -15.65 12.55
CA GLY A 70 -14.60 -14.58 13.12
C GLY A 70 -15.38 -13.66 14.05
N CYS A 71 -14.70 -12.63 14.55
CA CYS A 71 -15.30 -11.57 15.35
C CYS A 71 -15.44 -10.29 14.51
N ALA A 72 -16.40 -9.43 14.88
CA ALA A 72 -16.74 -8.20 14.16
C ALA A 72 -15.59 -7.17 14.11
N GLY A 73 -14.62 -7.30 15.02
CA GLY A 73 -13.43 -6.47 15.06
C GLY A 73 -12.34 -7.04 15.97
N SER A 74 -11.19 -6.37 16.00
CA SER A 74 -10.06 -6.73 16.85
C SER A 74 -9.19 -5.51 17.17
N VAL A 75 -8.37 -5.60 18.19
CA VAL A 75 -7.36 -4.60 18.53
C VAL A 75 -5.99 -5.26 18.65
N THR A 76 -4.96 -4.58 18.12
CA THR A 76 -3.55 -5.00 18.27
C THR A 76 -2.86 -4.11 19.30
N ARG A 77 -2.16 -4.74 20.28
CA ARG A 77 -1.36 -4.08 21.31
C ARG A 77 -0.09 -4.90 21.58
N ALA A 78 1.07 -4.26 21.61
CA ALA A 78 2.38 -4.92 21.80
C ALA A 78 2.54 -6.15 20.86
N GLY A 79 2.09 -6.04 19.61
CA GLY A 79 2.12 -7.10 18.61
C GLY A 79 1.11 -8.25 18.84
N ALA A 80 0.28 -8.20 19.88
CA ALA A 80 -0.73 -9.22 20.17
C ALA A 80 -2.13 -8.75 19.74
N VAL A 81 -2.83 -9.61 18.99
CA VAL A 81 -4.21 -9.37 18.55
C VAL A 81 -5.20 -9.88 19.59
N THR A 82 -6.18 -9.06 19.95
CA THR A 82 -7.30 -9.40 20.82
C THR A 82 -8.61 -9.18 20.06
N ASP A 83 -9.36 -10.24 19.86
CA ASP A 83 -10.65 -10.21 19.18
C ASP A 83 -11.73 -9.53 20.03
N CYS A 84 -12.74 -8.97 19.32
CA CYS A 84 -13.95 -8.49 19.95
C CYS A 84 -14.65 -9.65 20.71
N SER A 85 -14.96 -9.41 21.98
CA SER A 85 -15.62 -10.36 22.88
C SER A 85 -16.95 -9.86 23.42
N ARG A 86 -17.33 -8.63 23.06
CA ARG A 86 -18.60 -8.00 23.44
C ARG A 86 -19.04 -7.04 22.35
N ALA A 87 -20.29 -7.13 21.94
CA ALA A 87 -20.92 -6.17 21.04
C ALA A 87 -22.28 -5.75 21.59
N ALA A 88 -22.59 -4.43 21.50
CA ALA A 88 -23.88 -3.87 21.82
C ALA A 88 -24.21 -2.74 20.87
N PHE A 89 -25.51 -2.52 20.60
CA PHE A 89 -25.96 -1.45 19.72
C PHE A 89 -27.08 -0.67 20.38
N ASN A 90 -26.86 0.63 20.60
CA ASN A 90 -27.83 1.53 21.20
C ASN A 90 -27.72 2.91 20.53
N ASP A 91 -28.86 3.50 20.21
CA ASP A 91 -28.96 4.89 19.70
C ASP A 91 -27.99 5.20 18.52
N GLY A 92 -27.82 4.23 17.59
CA GLY A 92 -26.96 4.40 16.42
C GLY A 92 -25.47 4.17 16.70
N LEU A 93 -25.09 3.78 17.92
CA LEU A 93 -23.72 3.45 18.29
C LEU A 93 -23.56 1.93 18.50
N LEU A 94 -22.64 1.35 17.75
CA LEU A 94 -22.11 0.00 17.93
C LEU A 94 -20.90 0.07 18.87
N THR A 95 -21.01 -0.53 20.04
CA THR A 95 -19.92 -0.64 21.00
C THR A 95 -19.25 -1.99 20.86
N LEU A 96 -17.94 -2.03 20.64
CA LEU A 96 -17.10 -3.21 20.56
C LEU A 96 -16.13 -3.23 21.73
N GLY A 97 -16.15 -4.29 22.54
CA GLY A 97 -15.21 -4.49 23.65
C GLY A 97 -14.26 -5.66 23.35
N PHE A 98 -12.97 -5.51 23.66
CA PHE A 98 -11.90 -6.43 23.24
C PHE A 98 -11.29 -7.18 24.41
N GLY A 99 -11.91 -8.31 24.81
CA GLY A 99 -11.44 -9.18 25.88
C GLY A 99 -11.18 -8.43 27.18
N ASP A 100 -10.09 -8.78 27.84
CA ASP A 100 -9.61 -8.13 29.07
C ASP A 100 -8.58 -6.99 28.76
N SER A 101 -8.50 -6.54 27.51
CA SER A 101 -7.55 -5.49 27.09
C SER A 101 -7.83 -4.13 27.73
N GLY A 102 -9.05 -3.89 28.23
CA GLY A 102 -9.53 -2.57 28.67
C GLY A 102 -9.80 -1.60 27.50
N VAL A 103 -9.73 -2.06 26.26
CA VAL A 103 -10.04 -1.27 25.08
C VAL A 103 -11.51 -1.43 24.71
N GLU A 104 -12.15 -0.31 24.38
CA GLU A 104 -13.50 -0.26 23.84
C GLU A 104 -13.54 0.73 22.68
N ALA A 105 -14.20 0.37 21.59
CA ALA A 105 -14.46 1.23 20.46
C ALA A 105 -15.97 1.48 20.30
N SER A 106 -16.35 2.74 20.13
CA SER A 106 -17.72 3.17 19.77
C SER A 106 -17.74 3.56 18.30
N VAL A 107 -18.53 2.85 17.51
CA VAL A 107 -18.67 3.05 16.07
C VAL A 107 -20.07 3.56 15.77
N ARG A 108 -20.17 4.75 15.19
CA ARG A 108 -21.43 5.30 14.71
C ARG A 108 -21.86 4.55 13.47
N VAL A 109 -23.12 4.11 13.44
CA VAL A 109 -23.69 3.37 12.30
C VAL A 109 -24.80 4.20 11.67
N THR A 110 -24.62 4.57 10.40
CA THR A 110 -25.65 5.24 9.60
C THR A 110 -26.14 4.29 8.52
N MET A 111 -27.40 3.92 8.58
CA MET A 111 -28.00 2.92 7.67
C MET A 111 -28.68 3.59 6.47
N HIS A 112 -28.28 3.18 5.26
CA HIS A 112 -28.91 3.51 3.98
C HIS A 112 -29.59 2.28 3.37
N ALA A 113 -30.31 2.44 2.26
CA ALA A 113 -31.04 1.36 1.62
C ALA A 113 -30.17 0.12 1.27
N ARG A 114 -28.97 0.38 0.71
CA ARG A 114 -28.07 -0.66 0.14
C ARG A 114 -26.63 -0.60 0.69
N HIS A 115 -26.38 0.26 1.66
CA HIS A 115 -25.09 0.37 2.34
C HIS A 115 -25.28 0.89 3.77
N MET A 116 -24.28 0.73 4.58
CA MET A 116 -24.15 1.40 5.89
C MET A 116 -22.80 2.10 5.97
N LEU A 117 -22.76 3.19 6.72
CA LEU A 117 -21.55 3.90 7.08
C LEU A 117 -21.18 3.52 8.51
N LEU A 118 -19.89 3.27 8.74
CA LEU A 118 -19.29 2.96 10.02
C LEU A 118 -18.20 3.99 10.30
N GLU A 119 -18.44 4.87 11.29
CA GLU A 119 -17.48 5.90 11.72
C GLU A 119 -17.00 5.59 13.13
N VAL A 120 -15.72 5.54 13.36
CA VAL A 120 -15.14 5.40 14.70
C VAL A 120 -15.38 6.71 15.47
N ALA A 121 -16.35 6.71 16.36
CA ALA A 121 -16.75 7.89 17.12
C ALA A 121 -15.89 8.11 18.36
N ALA A 122 -15.39 7.04 19.00
CA ALA A 122 -14.49 7.12 20.14
C ALA A 122 -13.74 5.79 20.30
N VAL A 123 -12.52 5.87 20.82
CA VAL A 123 -11.71 4.71 21.23
C VAL A 123 -11.15 4.98 22.62
N THR A 124 -11.34 4.05 23.55
CA THR A 124 -10.78 4.14 24.90
C THR A 124 -9.74 3.04 25.12
N GLY A 125 -8.75 3.31 25.95
CA GLY A 125 -7.64 2.39 26.26
C GLY A 125 -6.30 2.93 25.73
N GLU A 126 -5.20 2.33 26.21
CA GLU A 126 -3.84 2.78 25.91
C GLU A 126 -3.05 1.71 25.15
N GLY A 127 -1.98 2.14 24.46
CA GLY A 127 -1.04 1.24 23.79
C GLY A 127 -1.63 0.53 22.56
N ILE A 128 -2.66 1.10 21.95
CA ILE A 128 -3.27 0.57 20.73
C ILE A 128 -2.31 0.82 19.57
N GLU A 129 -2.02 -0.21 18.78
CA GLU A 129 -1.22 -0.13 17.55
C GLU A 129 -2.13 -0.13 16.32
N GLN A 130 -3.26 -0.86 16.41
CA GLN A 130 -4.21 -1.01 15.31
C GLN A 130 -5.60 -1.33 15.88
N LEU A 131 -6.63 -0.73 15.32
CA LEU A 131 -8.03 -1.08 15.55
C LEU A 131 -8.66 -1.55 14.25
N THR A 132 -9.12 -2.80 14.23
CA THR A 132 -10.02 -3.32 13.18
C THR A 132 -11.45 -3.13 13.68
N PHE A 133 -12.18 -2.20 13.08
CA PHE A 133 -13.56 -1.86 13.50
C PHE A 133 -14.64 -2.49 12.61
N LEU A 134 -14.24 -3.21 11.57
CA LEU A 134 -15.06 -4.08 10.73
C LEU A 134 -14.23 -5.30 10.35
N ASN A 135 -14.77 -6.51 10.54
CA ASN A 135 -14.18 -7.74 10.05
C ASN A 135 -15.28 -8.81 9.88
N VAL A 136 -15.67 -9.08 8.64
CA VAL A 136 -16.72 -10.05 8.30
C VAL A 136 -16.18 -11.03 7.28
N PRO A 137 -15.69 -12.20 7.69
CA PRO A 137 -15.32 -13.28 6.77
C PRO A 137 -16.53 -13.76 5.96
N LEU A 138 -16.37 -13.88 4.66
CA LEU A 138 -17.44 -14.16 3.70
C LEU A 138 -17.28 -15.53 3.06
N SER A 139 -18.41 -16.13 2.67
CA SER A 139 -18.49 -17.28 1.79
C SER A 139 -18.96 -16.92 0.37
N LEU A 140 -18.87 -15.62 0.01
CA LEU A 140 -19.19 -15.11 -1.31
C LEU A 140 -18.21 -15.66 -2.34
N LYS A 141 -18.69 -16.18 -3.47
CA LYS A 141 -17.84 -16.78 -4.50
C LYS A 141 -17.25 -15.75 -5.47
N GLY A 142 -17.88 -14.59 -5.62
CA GLY A 142 -17.46 -13.54 -6.53
C GLY A 142 -17.60 -13.91 -8.01
N THR A 143 -18.45 -14.87 -8.35
CA THR A 143 -18.72 -15.29 -9.73
C THR A 143 -19.76 -14.38 -10.39
N LEU A 144 -19.73 -14.28 -11.73
CA LEU A 144 -20.62 -13.39 -12.48
C LEU A 144 -22.10 -13.75 -12.35
N ASP A 145 -22.42 -14.99 -12.00
CA ASP A 145 -23.77 -15.52 -11.79
C ASP A 145 -24.25 -15.39 -10.34
N GLU A 146 -23.41 -14.90 -9.43
CA GLU A 146 -23.82 -14.68 -8.04
C GLU A 146 -24.77 -13.50 -7.95
N PRO A 147 -25.96 -13.66 -7.36
CA PRO A 147 -26.99 -12.60 -7.40
C PRO A 147 -26.70 -11.44 -6.47
N PHE A 148 -25.85 -11.64 -5.47
CA PHE A 148 -25.50 -10.68 -4.43
C PHE A 148 -24.04 -10.27 -4.53
N ALA A 149 -23.76 -9.02 -4.20
CA ALA A 149 -22.42 -8.50 -4.10
C ALA A 149 -22.25 -7.63 -2.85
N CYS A 150 -21.05 -7.65 -2.27
CA CYS A 150 -20.72 -6.76 -1.18
C CYS A 150 -19.25 -6.30 -1.28
N CYS A 151 -18.96 -5.14 -0.72
CA CYS A 151 -17.62 -4.63 -0.54
C CYS A 151 -17.56 -3.63 0.63
N ALA A 152 -16.36 -3.38 1.14
CA ALA A 152 -16.07 -2.26 2.02
C ALA A 152 -15.32 -1.18 1.20
N LEU A 153 -15.49 0.09 1.56
CA LEU A 153 -14.78 1.23 0.96
C LEU A 153 -14.28 2.14 2.09
N ALA A 154 -13.04 2.56 2.03
CA ALA A 154 -12.55 3.65 2.88
C ALA A 154 -13.17 4.97 2.42
N LEU A 155 -13.63 5.81 3.35
CA LEU A 155 -14.26 7.11 3.05
C LEU A 155 -13.39 8.29 3.48
N ASN A 156 -12.23 8.03 4.06
CA ASN A 156 -11.20 9.02 4.35
C ASN A 156 -9.81 8.36 4.40
N LEU A 157 -8.76 9.17 4.53
CA LEU A 157 -7.36 8.72 4.57
C LEU A 157 -6.93 8.13 5.93
N GLN A 158 -7.81 8.15 6.94
CA GLN A 158 -7.58 7.52 8.24
C GLN A 158 -7.94 6.03 8.24
N THR A 159 -8.68 5.59 7.22
CA THR A 159 -9.23 4.24 7.12
C THR A 159 -8.48 3.43 6.07
N ASP A 160 -8.01 2.26 6.48
CA ASP A 160 -7.41 1.26 5.61
C ASP A 160 -8.45 0.15 5.30
N VAL A 161 -8.72 -0.03 4.01
CA VAL A 161 -9.49 -1.15 3.45
C VAL A 161 -8.61 -1.83 2.42
N ALA A 162 -7.71 -2.68 2.91
CA ALA A 162 -6.65 -3.29 2.10
C ALA A 162 -7.14 -4.42 1.18
N GLU A 163 -8.25 -5.09 1.55
CA GLU A 163 -8.75 -6.20 0.76
C GLU A 163 -9.87 -5.76 -0.19
N ILE A 164 -9.70 -6.10 -1.46
CA ILE A 164 -10.80 -6.16 -2.42
C ILE A 164 -11.40 -7.55 -2.29
N PRO A 165 -12.70 -7.70 -1.88
CA PRO A 165 -13.27 -9.01 -1.66
C PRO A 165 -13.19 -9.89 -2.89
N GLY A 166 -12.45 -10.97 -2.76
CA GLY A 166 -12.37 -12.08 -3.70
C GLY A 166 -13.25 -13.25 -3.24
N PRO A 167 -13.10 -14.44 -3.85
CA PRO A 167 -13.80 -15.64 -3.41
C PRO A 167 -13.42 -16.01 -1.96
N ASN A 168 -14.43 -16.10 -1.08
CA ASN A 168 -14.27 -16.44 0.35
C ASN A 168 -13.34 -15.48 1.13
N ASP A 169 -13.35 -14.23 0.76
CA ASP A 169 -12.59 -13.16 1.41
C ASP A 169 -13.41 -12.50 2.53
N ARG A 170 -13.06 -11.29 2.95
CA ARG A 170 -13.70 -10.59 4.07
C ARG A 170 -13.98 -9.13 3.74
N LEU A 171 -14.93 -8.55 4.48
CA LEU A 171 -15.06 -7.10 4.61
C LEU A 171 -14.23 -6.69 5.81
N ARG A 172 -13.24 -5.82 5.62
CA ARG A 172 -12.37 -5.37 6.71
C ARG A 172 -12.07 -3.89 6.59
N ALA A 173 -12.18 -3.16 7.72
CA ALA A 173 -11.77 -1.78 7.85
C ALA A 173 -10.93 -1.60 9.11
N ILE A 174 -9.81 -0.92 8.96
CA ILE A 174 -8.77 -0.74 9.97
C ILE A 174 -8.46 0.74 10.13
N CYS A 175 -8.08 1.16 11.32
CA CYS A 175 -7.47 2.47 11.57
C CYS A 175 -6.30 2.36 12.54
N TYR A 176 -5.40 3.35 12.45
CA TYR A 176 -4.14 3.38 13.20
C TYR A 176 -4.00 4.69 13.97
N PRO A 177 -3.43 4.67 15.20
CA PRO A 177 -3.19 5.89 15.98
C PRO A 177 -2.38 6.96 15.22
N ARG A 178 -1.43 6.52 14.40
CA ARG A 178 -0.56 7.38 13.58
C ARG A 178 -1.36 8.34 12.68
N PHE A 179 -2.50 7.90 12.15
CA PHE A 179 -3.34 8.68 11.24
C PHE A 179 -4.59 9.26 11.91
N GLY A 180 -4.78 8.98 13.22
CA GLY A 180 -6.00 9.28 13.95
C GLY A 180 -7.02 8.14 13.80
N MET A 181 -7.55 7.67 14.93
CA MET A 181 -8.57 6.61 14.90
C MET A 181 -9.99 7.17 14.91
N GLU A 182 -10.24 8.20 15.71
CA GLU A 182 -11.54 8.87 15.74
C GLU A 182 -11.78 9.61 14.41
N GLY A 183 -12.94 9.42 13.85
CA GLY A 183 -13.31 9.89 12.51
C GLY A 183 -12.97 8.92 11.37
N ALA A 184 -12.22 7.82 11.62
CA ALA A 184 -12.01 6.80 10.60
C ALA A 184 -13.36 6.24 10.13
N GLU A 185 -13.62 6.25 8.81
CA GLU A 185 -14.93 5.95 8.24
C GLU A 185 -14.85 4.97 7.08
N SER A 186 -15.72 3.95 7.12
CA SER A 186 -15.88 2.97 6.05
C SER A 186 -17.34 2.82 5.65
N ALA A 187 -17.60 2.65 4.36
CA ALA A 187 -18.88 2.17 3.87
C ALA A 187 -18.85 0.65 3.71
N VAL A 188 -19.93 -0.02 4.12
CA VAL A 188 -20.20 -1.42 3.84
C VAL A 188 -21.39 -1.49 2.89
N ILE A 189 -21.16 -2.01 1.70
CA ILE A 189 -22.19 -2.20 0.67
C ILE A 189 -22.62 -3.65 0.66
N GLY A 190 -23.94 -3.89 0.59
CA GLY A 190 -24.55 -5.19 0.35
C GLY A 190 -25.79 -5.02 -0.52
N CYS A 191 -25.75 -5.50 -1.76
CA CYS A 191 -26.84 -5.27 -2.72
C CYS A 191 -26.87 -6.35 -3.82
N PRO A 192 -27.95 -6.41 -4.63
CA PRO A 192 -27.94 -7.20 -5.85
C PRO A 192 -26.74 -6.82 -6.74
N GLN A 193 -26.04 -7.80 -7.27
CA GLN A 193 -24.79 -7.64 -8.04
C GLN A 193 -24.92 -6.60 -9.16
N ALA A 194 -26.02 -6.56 -9.88
CA ALA A 194 -26.29 -5.61 -10.95
C ALA A 194 -26.28 -4.13 -10.50
N HIS A 195 -26.42 -3.87 -9.19
CA HIS A 195 -26.46 -2.51 -8.62
C HIS A 195 -25.18 -2.11 -7.92
N LEU A 196 -24.20 -3.01 -7.76
CA LEU A 196 -22.99 -2.75 -6.97
C LEU A 196 -22.31 -1.45 -7.38
N ARG A 197 -22.02 -1.28 -8.67
CA ARG A 197 -21.30 -0.12 -9.17
C ARG A 197 -22.06 1.19 -8.99
N ASP A 198 -23.38 1.19 -9.14
CA ASP A 198 -24.20 2.39 -8.93
C ASP A 198 -24.24 2.78 -7.44
N VAL A 199 -24.26 1.79 -6.54
CA VAL A 199 -24.17 2.03 -5.10
C VAL A 199 -22.78 2.57 -4.75
N MET A 200 -21.69 1.98 -5.28
CA MET A 200 -20.33 2.51 -5.09
C MET A 200 -20.20 3.96 -5.55
N LYS A 201 -20.75 4.31 -6.74
CA LYS A 201 -20.77 5.70 -7.22
C LYS A 201 -21.49 6.63 -6.25
N THR A 202 -22.65 6.20 -5.72
CA THR A 202 -23.42 6.99 -4.77
C THR A 202 -22.63 7.22 -3.48
N VAL A 203 -21.99 6.19 -2.96
CA VAL A 203 -21.17 6.26 -1.74
C VAL A 203 -19.96 7.17 -1.94
N VAL A 204 -19.17 6.93 -2.99
CA VAL A 204 -17.96 7.72 -3.26
C VAL A 204 -18.29 9.18 -3.60
N ALA A 205 -19.41 9.44 -4.32
CA ALA A 205 -19.84 10.80 -4.61
C ALA A 205 -20.24 11.60 -3.37
N ALA A 206 -20.73 10.92 -2.32
CA ALA A 206 -21.13 11.54 -1.06
C ALA A 206 -19.97 11.72 -0.07
N ALA A 207 -18.84 11.00 -0.27
CA ALA A 207 -17.66 11.14 0.60
C ALA A 207 -16.96 12.48 0.35
N GLU A 208 -16.64 13.20 1.42
CA GLU A 208 -16.02 14.54 1.36
C GLU A 208 -14.50 14.48 1.48
N ASP A 209 -13.97 13.49 2.22
CA ASP A 209 -12.57 13.44 2.66
C ASP A 209 -11.70 12.46 1.85
N ILE A 210 -12.16 12.01 0.69
CA ILE A 210 -11.35 11.17 -0.21
C ILE A 210 -11.09 11.88 -1.54
N PRO A 211 -9.85 11.84 -2.06
CA PRO A 211 -9.58 12.21 -3.42
C PRO A 211 -10.37 11.33 -4.40
N ARG A 212 -11.04 11.94 -5.36
CA ARG A 212 -11.82 11.20 -6.36
C ARG A 212 -11.70 11.82 -7.74
N SER A 213 -12.02 11.02 -8.74
CA SER A 213 -12.11 11.43 -10.14
C SER A 213 -13.43 10.94 -10.72
N ASP A 214 -14.09 11.78 -11.54
CA ASP A 214 -15.34 11.41 -12.21
C ASP A 214 -15.16 10.41 -13.36
N ILE A 215 -13.91 10.06 -13.68
CA ILE A 215 -13.53 9.07 -14.70
C ILE A 215 -12.77 7.88 -14.13
N GLY A 216 -12.50 7.87 -12.81
CA GLY A 216 -11.79 6.82 -12.09
C GLY A 216 -12.69 6.06 -11.11
N GLY A 217 -12.13 5.12 -10.35
CA GLY A 217 -12.86 4.33 -9.35
C GLY A 217 -14.12 3.68 -9.93
N PRO A 218 -15.31 3.86 -9.30
CA PRO A 218 -16.54 3.24 -9.78
C PRO A 218 -17.01 3.77 -11.15
N TRP A 219 -16.51 4.89 -11.64
CA TRP A 219 -16.78 5.44 -12.98
C TRP A 219 -15.81 4.94 -14.06
N ALA A 220 -14.73 4.26 -13.70
CA ALA A 220 -13.68 3.86 -14.64
C ALA A 220 -14.19 3.13 -15.88
N LEU A 221 -15.18 2.25 -15.73
CA LEU A 221 -15.76 1.52 -16.87
C LEU A 221 -16.64 2.38 -17.79
N ASP A 222 -17.00 3.59 -17.39
CA ASP A 222 -17.79 4.51 -18.21
C ASP A 222 -16.89 5.45 -19.02
N GLY A 223 -15.65 5.70 -18.56
CA GLY A 223 -14.67 6.54 -19.24
C GLY A 223 -14.06 5.86 -20.46
N ALA A 224 -14.11 6.52 -21.63
CA ALA A 224 -13.51 6.01 -22.87
C ALA A 224 -11.99 5.84 -22.73
N ILE A 225 -11.32 6.73 -22.00
CA ILE A 225 -9.87 6.69 -21.74
C ILE A 225 -9.43 5.39 -21.04
N ASN A 226 -10.28 4.81 -20.20
CA ASN A 226 -9.99 3.59 -19.45
C ASN A 226 -10.24 2.30 -20.25
N ARG A 227 -10.71 2.39 -21.49
CA ARG A 227 -10.96 1.24 -22.39
C ARG A 227 -9.88 1.09 -23.44
N GLY A 228 -8.83 1.86 -23.34
CA GLY A 228 -7.74 1.87 -24.30
C GLY A 228 -6.80 0.68 -24.15
N SER A 229 -5.98 0.54 -25.17
CA SER A 229 -4.81 -0.33 -25.18
C SER A 229 -3.59 0.54 -25.37
N TYR A 230 -2.54 0.27 -24.62
CA TYR A 230 -1.32 1.08 -24.67
C TYR A 230 -0.11 0.31 -25.12
N LEU A 231 0.90 1.05 -25.57
CA LEU A 231 2.25 0.56 -25.85
C LEU A 231 3.21 1.27 -24.90
N PHE A 232 4.00 0.49 -24.14
CA PHE A 232 5.04 1.06 -23.29
C PHE A 232 6.19 1.62 -24.10
N ASP A 233 6.61 2.84 -23.75
CA ASP A 233 7.84 3.45 -24.17
C ASP A 233 8.90 3.41 -23.08
N PHE A 234 10.03 2.74 -23.35
CA PHE A 234 11.20 2.67 -22.49
C PHE A 234 12.33 3.62 -22.96
N GLY A 235 11.97 4.81 -23.46
CA GLY A 235 12.92 5.82 -23.90
C GLY A 235 13.20 5.81 -25.40
N GLN A 236 12.24 5.40 -26.23
CA GLN A 236 12.39 5.38 -27.68
C GLN A 236 11.42 6.33 -28.41
N CYS A 237 10.35 6.80 -27.74
CA CYS A 237 9.42 7.78 -28.28
C CYS A 237 9.94 9.20 -28.00
N THR A 238 10.66 9.76 -28.95
CA THR A 238 11.31 11.08 -28.88
C THR A 238 10.78 12.02 -29.95
N GLU A 239 11.21 13.29 -29.96
CA GLU A 239 10.86 14.23 -31.02
C GLU A 239 11.25 13.73 -32.43
N GLN A 240 12.29 12.90 -32.53
CA GLN A 240 12.77 12.34 -33.79
C GLN A 240 11.97 11.12 -34.25
N THR A 241 11.43 10.34 -33.33
CA THR A 241 10.83 9.01 -33.60
C THR A 241 9.32 8.98 -33.43
N VAL A 242 8.69 9.99 -32.87
CA VAL A 242 7.26 9.97 -32.52
C VAL A 242 6.34 9.70 -33.72
N ASP A 243 6.72 10.08 -34.96
CA ASP A 243 5.92 9.79 -36.15
C ASP A 243 5.91 8.29 -36.49
N GLU A 244 7.02 7.60 -36.21
CA GLU A 244 7.11 6.14 -36.36
C GLU A 244 6.23 5.46 -35.29
N TRP A 245 6.23 5.99 -34.06
CA TRP A 245 5.37 5.53 -32.97
C TRP A 245 3.89 5.74 -33.30
N VAL A 246 3.50 6.91 -33.84
CA VAL A 246 2.13 7.18 -34.31
C VAL A 246 1.70 6.15 -35.37
N ALA A 247 2.57 5.85 -36.33
CA ALA A 247 2.29 4.86 -37.37
C ALA A 247 2.15 3.44 -36.79
N LEU A 248 3.02 3.09 -35.85
CA LEU A 248 3.02 1.78 -35.18
C LEU A 248 1.75 1.59 -34.35
N VAL A 249 1.43 2.54 -33.46
CA VAL A 249 0.26 2.52 -32.57
C VAL A 249 -1.03 2.36 -33.38
N LYS A 250 -1.19 3.16 -34.46
CA LYS A 250 -2.35 3.07 -35.36
C LYS A 250 -2.44 1.72 -36.08
N ARG A 251 -1.31 1.20 -36.56
CA ARG A 251 -1.25 -0.11 -37.23
C ARG A 251 -1.63 -1.26 -36.32
N LEU A 252 -1.27 -1.17 -35.01
CA LEU A 252 -1.61 -2.16 -33.99
C LEU A 252 -3.04 -2.01 -33.44
N GLY A 253 -3.73 -0.92 -33.78
CA GLY A 253 -5.06 -0.62 -33.23
C GLY A 253 -5.03 -0.18 -31.77
N LEU A 254 -3.88 0.31 -31.30
CA LEU A 254 -3.72 0.87 -29.96
C LEU A 254 -4.09 2.36 -29.98
N ASN A 255 -4.31 2.95 -28.82
CA ASN A 255 -4.74 4.34 -28.70
C ASN A 255 -3.98 5.15 -27.64
N GLN A 256 -2.92 4.58 -27.05
CA GLN A 256 -2.13 5.21 -26.01
C GLN A 256 -0.67 4.78 -26.07
N VAL A 257 0.24 5.69 -25.67
CA VAL A 257 1.66 5.43 -25.41
C VAL A 257 1.96 5.77 -23.96
N ASP A 258 2.49 4.83 -23.19
CA ASP A 258 2.86 5.02 -21.78
C ASP A 258 4.36 5.19 -21.64
N PHE A 259 4.78 6.37 -21.19
CA PHE A 259 6.18 6.73 -20.97
C PHE A 259 6.65 6.19 -19.62
N HIS A 260 7.53 5.19 -19.66
CA HIS A 260 8.03 4.53 -18.48
C HIS A 260 9.16 5.34 -17.82
N THR A 261 9.02 5.68 -16.53
CA THR A 261 10.16 6.19 -15.76
C THR A 261 11.26 5.13 -15.68
N GLY A 262 12.50 5.56 -15.53
CA GLY A 262 13.68 4.70 -15.69
C GLY A 262 14.22 4.64 -17.10
N GLY A 263 13.37 4.91 -18.13
CA GLY A 263 13.79 5.09 -19.52
C GLY A 263 13.63 6.54 -19.95
N SER A 264 12.39 7.00 -20.06
CA SER A 264 12.05 8.35 -20.56
C SER A 264 12.19 9.43 -19.48
N LEU A 265 11.87 9.12 -18.24
CA LEU A 265 11.98 10.01 -17.09
C LEU A 265 12.69 9.30 -15.93
N ARG A 266 13.10 10.02 -14.89
CA ARG A 266 13.79 9.47 -13.73
C ARG A 266 12.82 9.27 -12.56
N PHE A 267 13.00 8.18 -11.81
CA PHE A 267 12.20 7.90 -10.61
C PHE A 267 12.50 8.92 -9.50
N GLY A 268 11.47 9.41 -8.82
CA GLY A 268 11.54 10.30 -7.65
C GLY A 268 11.42 11.77 -8.00
N ASP A 269 12.25 12.33 -8.89
CA ASP A 269 12.16 13.74 -9.29
C ASP A 269 11.46 13.95 -10.64
N CYS A 270 11.06 12.87 -11.29
CA CYS A 270 10.35 12.85 -12.57
C CYS A 270 11.02 13.70 -13.67
N ARG A 271 12.35 13.84 -13.61
CA ARG A 271 13.13 14.62 -14.59
C ARG A 271 13.24 13.86 -15.91
N PRO A 272 12.92 14.49 -17.04
CA PRO A 272 13.15 13.90 -18.34
C PRO A 272 14.62 13.55 -18.58
N ASN A 273 14.86 12.40 -19.21
CA ASN A 273 16.19 11.96 -19.60
C ASN A 273 16.80 12.97 -20.60
N PRO A 274 17.89 13.66 -20.26
CA PRO A 274 18.44 14.74 -21.10
C PRO A 274 18.98 14.27 -22.45
N ASP A 275 19.36 12.99 -22.56
CA ASP A 275 19.83 12.40 -23.81
C ASP A 275 18.69 12.19 -24.82
N LEU A 276 17.48 12.00 -24.33
CA LEU A 276 16.27 11.78 -25.14
C LEU A 276 15.46 13.08 -25.32
N PHE A 277 15.45 13.91 -24.30
CA PHE A 277 14.66 15.12 -24.20
C PHE A 277 15.54 16.32 -23.85
N PRO A 278 16.32 16.85 -24.83
CA PRO A 278 17.36 17.86 -24.57
C PRO A 278 16.83 19.19 -24.01
N ASN A 279 15.54 19.52 -24.28
CA ASN A 279 14.88 20.70 -23.70
C ASN A 279 14.01 20.34 -22.47
N GLY A 280 14.26 19.19 -21.85
CA GLY A 280 13.53 18.74 -20.67
C GLY A 280 12.04 18.53 -20.94
N ARG A 281 11.16 19.04 -20.05
CA ARG A 281 9.70 18.91 -20.16
C ARG A 281 9.13 19.47 -21.46
N ALA A 282 9.75 20.49 -22.04
CA ALA A 282 9.32 21.04 -23.32
C ALA A 282 9.46 20.06 -24.49
N SER A 283 10.53 19.24 -24.51
CA SER A 283 10.69 18.16 -25.49
C SER A 283 9.66 17.05 -25.28
N VAL A 284 9.40 16.63 -24.03
CA VAL A 284 8.35 15.64 -23.72
C VAL A 284 6.99 16.15 -24.18
N LYS A 285 6.67 17.41 -23.85
CA LYS A 285 5.41 18.04 -24.29
C LYS A 285 5.28 18.06 -25.82
N ALA A 286 6.34 18.39 -26.55
CA ALA A 286 6.31 18.39 -28.02
C ALA A 286 6.01 17.00 -28.59
N VAL A 287 6.51 15.93 -27.98
CA VAL A 287 6.16 14.54 -28.34
C VAL A 287 4.70 14.26 -28.06
N ILE A 288 4.22 14.61 -26.85
CA ILE A 288 2.82 14.38 -26.43
C ILE A 288 1.85 15.16 -27.32
N ASP A 289 2.14 16.43 -27.64
CA ASP A 289 1.30 17.25 -28.54
C ASP A 289 1.16 16.58 -29.94
N ARG A 290 2.20 15.90 -30.42
CA ARG A 290 2.14 15.15 -31.70
C ARG A 290 1.33 13.85 -31.58
N LEU A 291 1.41 13.14 -30.45
CA LEU A 291 0.55 12.01 -30.17
C LEU A 291 -0.92 12.45 -30.13
N HIS A 292 -1.23 13.53 -29.42
CA HIS A 292 -2.57 14.09 -29.31
C HIS A 292 -3.12 14.52 -30.67
N ALA A 293 -2.30 15.19 -31.49
CA ALA A 293 -2.68 15.57 -32.87
C ALA A 293 -3.03 14.35 -33.75
N ALA A 294 -2.50 13.19 -33.42
CA ALA A 294 -2.80 11.92 -34.07
C ALA A 294 -3.97 11.14 -33.41
N GLY A 295 -4.57 11.66 -32.33
CA GLY A 295 -5.64 11.03 -31.54
C GLY A 295 -5.15 9.90 -30.66
N ILE A 296 -3.89 9.95 -30.20
CA ILE A 296 -3.26 8.97 -29.32
C ILE A 296 -3.03 9.64 -27.97
N ALA A 297 -3.50 9.00 -26.88
CA ALA A 297 -3.29 9.45 -25.52
C ALA A 297 -1.85 9.18 -25.04
N ALA A 298 -1.39 9.93 -24.05
CA ALA A 298 -0.10 9.77 -23.41
C ALA A 298 -0.27 9.42 -21.93
N GLY A 299 0.32 8.30 -21.49
CA GLY A 299 0.35 7.87 -20.10
C GLY A 299 1.72 8.11 -19.48
N LEU A 300 1.75 8.47 -18.20
CA LEU A 300 2.95 8.50 -17.38
C LEU A 300 2.96 7.27 -16.47
N HIS A 301 3.94 6.39 -16.66
CA HIS A 301 4.15 5.24 -15.79
C HIS A 301 5.30 5.51 -14.81
N THR A 302 5.07 5.37 -13.51
CA THR A 302 6.09 5.59 -12.49
C THR A 302 5.98 4.58 -11.35
N TYR A 303 7.10 4.32 -10.68
CA TYR A 303 7.16 3.52 -9.46
C TYR A 303 6.82 4.41 -8.25
N ALA A 304 5.57 4.87 -8.22
CA ALA A 304 4.97 5.65 -7.14
C ALA A 304 5.96 6.64 -6.46
N PHE A 305 6.43 6.32 -5.26
CA PHE A 305 7.29 7.16 -4.41
C PHE A 305 8.78 6.79 -4.46
N PHE A 306 9.18 5.78 -5.22
CA PHE A 306 10.56 5.30 -5.22
C PHE A 306 11.53 6.28 -5.90
N ILE A 307 12.77 6.29 -5.41
CA ILE A 307 13.81 7.28 -5.71
C ILE A 307 15.00 6.62 -6.40
N ALA A 308 15.33 7.04 -7.62
CA ALA A 308 16.54 6.59 -8.31
C ALA A 308 17.79 7.11 -7.62
N LYS A 309 18.85 6.28 -7.65
CA LYS A 309 20.10 6.53 -6.93
C LYS A 309 20.98 7.65 -7.52
N ASP A 310 20.60 8.18 -8.68
CA ASP A 310 21.24 9.31 -9.37
C ASP A 310 20.48 10.63 -9.24
N THR A 311 19.47 10.68 -8.37
CA THR A 311 18.68 11.89 -8.11
C THR A 311 19.42 12.89 -7.20
N PRO A 312 19.03 14.18 -7.21
CA PRO A 312 19.51 15.16 -6.23
C PRO A 312 19.21 14.79 -4.77
N TYR A 313 18.28 13.88 -4.53
CA TYR A 313 17.99 13.32 -3.19
C TYR A 313 19.06 12.34 -2.70
N VAL A 314 19.90 11.82 -3.60
CA VAL A 314 20.91 10.81 -3.28
C VAL A 314 22.32 11.35 -3.46
N THR A 315 22.56 12.18 -4.49
CA THR A 315 23.89 12.64 -4.88
C THR A 315 23.90 14.13 -5.25
N PRO A 316 24.94 14.89 -4.95
CA PRO A 316 26.21 14.52 -4.29
C PRO A 316 26.12 14.40 -2.76
N VAL A 317 25.02 14.83 -2.15
CA VAL A 317 24.75 14.77 -0.71
C VAL A 317 23.41 14.07 -0.49
N PRO A 318 23.37 12.94 0.22
CA PRO A 318 22.12 12.23 0.44
C PRO A 318 21.17 13.02 1.35
N ASP A 319 19.91 13.07 0.96
CA ASP A 319 18.88 13.75 1.73
C ASP A 319 18.65 13.02 3.08
N PRO A 320 18.66 13.74 4.20
CA PRO A 320 18.41 13.13 5.51
C PRO A 320 17.00 12.53 5.65
N ARG A 321 16.07 12.86 4.75
CA ARG A 321 14.69 12.32 4.68
C ARG A 321 14.58 11.02 3.88
N LEU A 322 15.69 10.42 3.41
CA LEU A 322 15.66 9.05 2.89
C LEU A 322 15.25 8.07 3.99
N GLY A 323 14.41 7.09 3.63
CA GLY A 323 13.87 6.10 4.57
C GLY A 323 14.96 5.21 5.17
N LYS A 324 14.85 4.93 6.46
CA LYS A 324 15.77 4.12 7.26
C LYS A 324 15.02 3.02 7.96
N ASP A 325 15.56 1.79 7.92
CA ASP A 325 15.00 0.65 8.63
C ASP A 325 15.79 0.29 9.90
N ALA A 326 17.08 0.71 9.97
CA ALA A 326 17.90 0.53 11.14
C ALA A 326 18.89 1.70 11.31
N THR A 327 19.31 1.91 12.55
CA THR A 327 20.34 2.91 12.90
C THR A 327 21.32 2.30 13.89
N PHE A 328 22.59 2.46 13.59
CA PHE A 328 23.73 2.00 14.39
C PHE A 328 24.58 3.18 14.82
N THR A 329 25.54 2.92 15.71
CA THR A 329 26.52 3.90 16.21
C THR A 329 27.93 3.41 15.89
N LEU A 330 28.77 4.23 15.24
CA LEU A 330 30.18 3.85 15.00
C LEU A 330 30.91 3.55 16.30
N ALA A 331 31.44 2.34 16.44
CA ALA A 331 32.20 1.91 17.60
C ALA A 331 33.64 2.48 17.62
N ALA A 332 34.18 2.93 16.48
CA ALA A 332 35.45 3.57 16.30
C ALA A 332 35.41 4.63 15.20
N ALA A 333 36.36 5.55 15.17
CA ALA A 333 36.47 6.48 14.06
C ALA A 333 36.76 5.75 12.74
N LEU A 334 36.16 6.23 11.65
CA LEU A 334 36.22 5.64 10.32
C LEU A 334 37.05 6.58 9.41
N THR A 335 38.14 6.09 8.82
CA THR A 335 38.86 6.84 7.80
C THR A 335 38.17 6.81 6.46
N ALA A 336 38.44 7.74 5.56
CA ALA A 336 37.81 7.84 4.26
C ALA A 336 38.04 6.62 3.34
N ASP A 337 39.09 5.84 3.59
CA ASP A 337 39.48 4.65 2.82
C ASP A 337 39.19 3.33 3.55
N ALA A 338 38.60 3.38 4.74
CA ALA A 338 38.29 2.18 5.52
C ALA A 338 37.26 1.28 4.79
N ALA A 339 37.60 0.01 4.68
CA ALA A 339 36.70 -1.01 4.07
C ALA A 339 35.82 -1.73 5.10
N GLU A 340 35.84 -1.30 6.36
CA GLU A 340 35.08 -1.87 7.46
C GLU A 340 34.54 -0.74 8.34
N ALA A 341 33.24 -0.79 8.65
CA ALA A 341 32.55 0.15 9.53
C ALA A 341 32.11 -0.60 10.81
N PRO A 342 32.90 -0.53 11.91
CA PRO A 342 32.56 -1.16 13.17
C PRO A 342 31.43 -0.41 13.86
N VAL A 343 30.44 -1.13 14.42
CA VAL A 343 29.27 -0.57 15.09
C VAL A 343 29.06 -1.17 16.48
N GLU A 344 28.38 -0.43 17.36
CA GLU A 344 28.11 -0.85 18.73
C GLU A 344 26.94 -1.84 18.82
N GLU A 345 25.89 -1.64 18.02
CA GLU A 345 24.69 -2.46 18.01
C GLU A 345 24.89 -3.76 17.19
N SER A 346 24.10 -4.77 17.51
CA SER A 346 24.14 -6.06 16.82
C SER A 346 23.73 -5.95 15.35
N THR A 347 24.59 -6.48 14.47
CA THR A 347 24.34 -6.62 13.02
C THR A 347 23.84 -8.04 12.64
N GLU A 348 23.47 -8.87 13.63
CA GLU A 348 23.05 -10.25 13.40
C GLU A 348 21.91 -10.36 12.37
N ARG A 349 20.94 -9.44 12.44
CA ARG A 349 19.76 -9.41 11.56
C ARG A 349 20.03 -8.81 10.17
N MET A 350 21.16 -8.11 9.99
CA MET A 350 21.48 -7.47 8.72
C MET A 350 21.83 -8.51 7.65
N SER A 351 21.47 -8.21 6.41
CA SER A 351 21.63 -9.12 5.26
C SER A 351 22.44 -8.47 4.15
N THR A 352 23.21 -9.28 3.41
CA THR A 352 23.84 -8.87 2.15
C THR A 352 23.01 -9.29 0.92
N THR A 353 21.85 -9.94 1.15
CA THR A 353 20.95 -10.33 0.05
C THR A 353 20.23 -9.09 -0.45
N THR A 354 20.36 -8.82 -1.74
CA THR A 354 19.66 -7.74 -2.43
C THR A 354 19.14 -8.24 -3.78
N GLY A 355 18.21 -7.53 -4.37
CA GLY A 355 17.61 -7.89 -5.65
C GLY A 355 16.37 -7.06 -5.93
N PHE A 356 15.82 -7.16 -7.14
CA PHE A 356 14.71 -6.32 -7.58
C PHE A 356 13.49 -6.39 -6.65
N PHE A 357 13.08 -7.59 -6.23
CA PHE A 357 11.94 -7.78 -5.32
C PHE A 357 12.35 -7.94 -3.84
N VAL A 358 13.64 -7.73 -3.52
CA VAL A 358 14.13 -7.87 -2.15
C VAL A 358 14.01 -6.53 -1.44
N ARG A 359 13.27 -6.53 -0.32
CA ARG A 359 13.11 -5.37 0.57
C ARG A 359 14.26 -5.28 1.56
N ASN A 360 15.47 -5.21 1.03
CA ASN A 360 16.70 -5.06 1.81
C ASN A 360 17.72 -4.30 1.01
N SER A 361 18.24 -3.24 1.59
CA SER A 361 19.36 -2.49 1.07
C SER A 361 20.68 -3.10 1.53
N VAL A 362 21.75 -2.73 0.84
CA VAL A 362 23.12 -2.89 1.30
C VAL A 362 23.82 -1.53 1.40
N THR A 363 23.04 -0.49 1.64
CA THR A 363 23.51 0.90 1.65
C THR A 363 23.36 1.52 3.03
N LEU A 364 24.44 2.08 3.52
CA LEU A 364 24.53 2.88 4.75
C LEU A 364 24.65 4.35 4.41
N GLN A 365 24.04 5.21 5.21
CA GLN A 365 24.29 6.66 5.23
C GLN A 365 24.99 7.05 6.53
N ILE A 366 26.13 7.71 6.41
CA ILE A 366 26.84 8.34 7.53
C ILE A 366 27.08 9.79 7.15
N ASP A 367 26.47 10.70 7.86
CA ASP A 367 26.49 12.14 7.54
C ASP A 367 26.10 12.38 6.07
N ASN A 368 27.02 12.92 5.27
CA ASN A 368 26.84 13.23 3.85
C ASN A 368 27.39 12.15 2.90
N GLU A 369 27.71 10.96 3.41
CA GLU A 369 28.28 9.88 2.63
C GLU A 369 27.35 8.68 2.56
N LEU A 370 27.27 8.05 1.37
CA LEU A 370 26.69 6.72 1.19
C LEU A 370 27.81 5.68 1.06
N ILE A 371 27.62 4.55 1.73
CA ILE A 371 28.56 3.43 1.78
C ILE A 371 27.80 2.16 1.40
N VAL A 372 28.30 1.40 0.44
CA VAL A 372 27.74 0.08 0.09
C VAL A 372 28.60 -1.00 0.75
N TYR A 373 27.99 -1.90 1.52
CA TYR A 373 28.67 -3.03 2.14
C TYR A 373 28.37 -4.33 1.39
N ALA A 374 29.34 -5.28 1.39
CA ALA A 374 29.15 -6.62 0.81
C ALA A 374 29.29 -7.73 1.84
N GLY A 375 29.63 -7.41 3.09
CA GLY A 375 29.75 -8.35 4.20
C GLY A 375 29.21 -7.74 5.50
N VAL A 376 28.87 -8.61 6.46
CA VAL A 376 28.38 -8.20 7.78
C VAL A 376 28.79 -9.22 8.84
N SER A 377 29.29 -8.75 9.98
CA SER A 377 29.62 -9.60 11.13
C SER A 377 28.32 -10.07 11.79
N LYS A 378 28.20 -11.37 12.06
CA LYS A 378 27.04 -11.95 12.75
C LYS A 378 27.25 -12.11 14.25
N GLU A 379 28.48 -11.92 14.69
CA GLU A 379 28.92 -12.00 16.09
C GLU A 379 29.79 -10.78 16.44
N ALA A 380 29.89 -10.46 17.72
CA ALA A 380 30.75 -9.35 18.17
C ALA A 380 32.24 -9.68 17.94
N PRO A 381 33.07 -8.69 17.54
CA PRO A 381 32.73 -7.28 17.30
C PRO A 381 31.90 -7.09 16.03
N TYR A 382 30.82 -6.32 16.14
CA TYR A 382 29.88 -6.09 15.03
C TYR A 382 30.45 -5.07 14.05
N ALA A 383 30.30 -5.35 12.75
CA ALA A 383 30.73 -4.46 11.68
C ALA A 383 30.01 -4.75 10.36
N PHE A 384 29.91 -3.71 9.53
CA PHE A 384 29.67 -3.84 8.11
C PHE A 384 31.05 -3.91 7.42
N THR A 385 31.25 -4.89 6.55
CA THR A 385 32.55 -5.20 5.95
C THR A 385 32.51 -5.15 4.43
N GLN A 386 33.68 -5.11 3.80
CA GLN A 386 33.82 -4.96 2.35
C GLN A 386 33.08 -3.72 1.83
N CYS A 387 33.25 -2.60 2.56
CA CYS A 387 32.59 -1.34 2.29
C CYS A 387 33.19 -0.64 1.07
N THR A 388 32.33 -0.24 0.13
CA THR A 388 32.65 0.70 -0.95
C THR A 388 32.23 2.09 -0.50
N ARG A 389 33.22 2.98 -0.37
CA ARG A 389 33.05 4.34 0.16
C ARG A 389 32.62 5.30 -0.94
N GLY A 390 31.93 6.39 -0.58
CA GLY A 390 31.48 7.40 -1.53
C GLY A 390 30.56 6.86 -2.62
N ALA A 391 29.69 5.93 -2.26
CA ALA A 391 28.79 5.26 -3.21
C ALA A 391 27.82 6.27 -3.86
N TYR A 392 27.36 5.93 -5.05
CA TYR A 392 26.38 6.69 -5.84
C TYR A 392 26.77 8.16 -6.09
N GLY A 393 28.08 8.46 -6.12
CA GLY A 393 28.60 9.81 -6.40
C GLY A 393 28.64 10.74 -5.17
N THR A 394 28.42 10.22 -3.97
CA THR A 394 28.72 10.92 -2.72
C THR A 394 30.23 10.94 -2.47
N GLN A 395 30.69 11.75 -1.54
CA GLN A 395 32.12 11.88 -1.25
C GLN A 395 32.49 11.06 -0.02
N ALA A 396 33.50 10.17 -0.16
CA ALA A 396 34.11 9.47 0.98
C ALA A 396 34.77 10.47 1.95
N ALA A 397 34.46 10.33 3.23
CA ALA A 397 34.91 11.19 4.30
C ALA A 397 35.37 10.41 5.54
N ALA A 398 36.11 11.04 6.44
CA ALA A 398 36.34 10.50 7.76
C ALA A 398 35.09 10.76 8.64
N HIS A 399 34.76 9.80 9.50
CA HIS A 399 33.67 9.91 10.46
C HIS A 399 34.15 9.63 11.86
N GLU A 400 33.69 10.41 12.82
CA GLU A 400 34.06 10.25 14.20
C GLU A 400 33.40 9.04 14.88
N LYS A 401 34.05 8.47 15.88
CA LYS A 401 33.40 7.50 16.76
C LYS A 401 32.11 8.09 17.34
N GLY A 402 31.03 7.30 17.35
CA GLY A 402 29.71 7.73 17.82
C GLY A 402 28.82 8.34 16.74
N ALA A 403 29.33 8.56 15.51
CA ALA A 403 28.50 8.97 14.38
C ALA A 403 27.39 7.94 14.12
N LYS A 404 26.23 8.41 13.67
CA LYS A 404 25.10 7.54 13.33
C LYS A 404 25.29 6.91 11.96
N VAL A 405 25.05 5.60 11.90
CA VAL A 405 25.12 4.79 10.69
C VAL A 405 23.67 4.34 10.39
N HIS A 406 23.08 4.95 9.40
CA HIS A 406 21.70 4.65 9.02
C HIS A 406 21.70 3.64 7.88
N HIS A 407 20.98 2.55 8.04
CA HIS A 407 20.71 1.60 6.97
C HIS A 407 19.47 2.07 6.18
N LEU A 408 19.63 2.27 4.87
CA LEU A 408 18.57 2.83 4.03
C LEU A 408 17.56 1.77 3.62
N LYS A 409 16.30 2.17 3.46
CA LYS A 409 15.22 1.36 2.87
C LYS A 409 15.35 1.29 1.36
N GLU A 410 15.23 0.09 0.79
CA GLU A 410 15.33 -0.14 -0.67
C GLU A 410 14.37 -1.24 -1.12
N CYS A 411 13.71 -1.03 -2.26
CA CYS A 411 13.02 -2.04 -3.04
C CYS A 411 13.11 -1.69 -4.52
N PHE A 412 12.98 -2.66 -5.41
CA PHE A 412 13.09 -2.49 -6.87
C PHE A 412 14.42 -1.87 -7.33
N GLY A 413 15.47 -1.94 -6.50
CA GLY A 413 16.76 -1.28 -6.77
C GLY A 413 16.74 0.24 -6.52
N LEU A 414 15.67 0.77 -5.93
CA LEU A 414 15.42 2.19 -5.68
C LEU A 414 15.31 2.45 -4.17
N PHE A 415 15.67 3.65 -3.72
CA PHE A 415 15.46 4.05 -2.34
C PHE A 415 14.01 4.48 -2.10
N ALA A 416 13.56 4.41 -0.85
CA ALA A 416 12.27 4.92 -0.41
C ALA A 416 12.45 6.20 0.43
N PRO A 417 11.48 7.12 0.45
CA PRO A 417 11.46 8.24 1.39
C PRO A 417 11.13 7.76 2.81
N ASP A 418 11.47 8.57 3.80
CA ASP A 418 10.86 8.48 5.12
C ASP A 418 9.41 8.97 5.03
N ALA A 419 8.47 8.09 5.33
CA ALA A 419 7.04 8.37 5.20
C ALA A 419 6.53 9.48 6.15
N ASP A 420 7.23 9.73 7.27
CA ASP A 420 6.92 10.81 8.21
C ASP A 420 7.55 12.16 7.82
N SER A 421 8.34 12.17 6.74
CA SER A 421 8.99 13.38 6.23
C SER A 421 8.17 14.06 5.12
N THR A 422 8.60 15.26 4.75
CA THR A 422 8.02 15.98 3.60
C THR A 422 8.48 15.46 2.25
N LEU A 423 9.41 14.48 2.20
CA LEU A 423 10.02 14.02 0.94
C LEU A 423 8.99 13.30 0.05
N LEU A 424 8.08 12.51 0.64
CA LEU A 424 7.00 11.86 -0.08
C LEU A 424 6.12 12.87 -0.83
N ALA A 425 5.71 13.95 -0.15
CA ALA A 425 4.91 15.01 -0.75
C ALA A 425 5.66 15.76 -1.87
N GLU A 426 6.98 15.95 -1.71
CA GLU A 426 7.83 16.58 -2.72
C GLU A 426 7.95 15.72 -3.99
N ILE A 427 8.12 14.40 -3.85
CA ILE A 427 8.12 13.45 -4.97
C ILE A 427 6.78 13.47 -5.70
N ALA A 428 5.68 13.45 -4.95
CA ALA A 428 4.34 13.53 -5.53
C ALA A 428 4.12 14.85 -6.31
N ALA A 429 4.60 15.98 -5.76
CA ALA A 429 4.53 17.28 -6.43
C ALA A 429 5.34 17.31 -7.74
N ASN A 430 6.58 16.80 -7.73
CA ASN A 430 7.41 16.72 -8.95
C ASN A 430 6.74 15.88 -10.05
N THR A 431 6.11 14.79 -9.66
CA THR A 431 5.37 13.92 -10.59
C THR A 431 4.15 14.65 -11.16
N ALA A 432 3.37 15.31 -10.29
CA ALA A 432 2.19 16.10 -10.69
C ALA A 432 2.56 17.26 -11.59
N ASP A 433 3.64 17.98 -11.29
CA ASP A 433 4.14 19.09 -12.12
C ASP A 433 4.53 18.59 -13.52
N THR A 434 5.27 17.47 -13.58
CA THR A 434 5.66 16.89 -14.88
C THR A 434 4.44 16.40 -15.65
N PHE A 435 3.50 15.73 -14.99
CA PHE A 435 2.24 15.28 -15.58
C PHE A 435 1.48 16.44 -16.22
N ASN A 436 1.24 17.50 -15.45
CA ASN A 436 0.45 18.65 -15.89
C ASN A 436 1.18 19.47 -16.98
N GLU A 437 2.47 19.79 -16.79
CA GLU A 437 3.23 20.61 -17.74
C GLU A 437 3.42 19.91 -19.11
N CYS A 438 3.63 18.60 -19.09
CA CYS A 438 3.81 17.84 -20.32
C CYS A 438 2.48 17.48 -21.01
N GLY A 439 1.36 17.50 -20.28
CA GLY A 439 0.03 17.22 -20.80
C GLY A 439 -0.29 15.74 -20.91
N PHE A 440 0.17 14.93 -19.94
CA PHE A 440 -0.22 13.53 -19.85
C PHE A 440 -1.72 13.36 -19.56
N ASP A 441 -2.33 12.29 -20.08
CA ASP A 441 -3.77 12.00 -19.93
C ASP A 441 -4.04 11.03 -18.80
N MET A 442 -3.07 10.16 -18.45
CA MET A 442 -3.21 9.10 -17.48
C MET A 442 -1.91 8.91 -16.73
N ILE A 443 -1.98 8.56 -15.45
CA ILE A 443 -0.85 8.10 -14.67
C ILE A 443 -1.07 6.66 -14.24
N TYR A 444 -0.03 5.83 -14.40
CA TYR A 444 0.05 4.47 -13.89
C TYR A 444 1.05 4.43 -12.73
N LEU A 445 0.55 4.31 -11.51
CA LEU A 445 1.36 4.18 -10.31
C LEU A 445 1.65 2.70 -10.10
N ASP A 446 2.82 2.26 -10.55
CA ASP A 446 3.32 0.89 -10.35
C ASP A 446 4.11 0.78 -9.05
N ALA A 447 4.52 -0.43 -8.69
CA ALA A 447 5.33 -0.73 -7.51
C ALA A 447 4.64 -0.39 -6.16
N LEU A 448 3.31 -0.22 -6.14
CA LEU A 448 2.55 -0.05 -4.90
C LEU A 448 2.57 -1.32 -4.01
N ASP A 449 2.86 -2.49 -4.58
CA ASP A 449 3.15 -3.72 -3.84
C ASP A 449 4.41 -3.64 -2.97
N GLY A 450 5.20 -2.58 -3.10
CA GLY A 450 6.33 -2.24 -2.23
C GLY A 450 6.02 -1.24 -1.12
N GLU A 451 4.75 -0.87 -0.91
CA GLU A 451 4.35 0.13 0.09
C GLU A 451 4.70 -0.24 1.53
N ASP A 452 4.73 -1.53 1.85
CA ASP A 452 5.12 -2.06 3.16
C ASP A 452 6.52 -1.60 3.62
N ILE A 453 7.36 -1.13 2.69
CA ILE A 453 8.68 -0.57 3.03
C ILE A 453 8.56 0.79 3.74
N LEU A 454 7.45 1.50 3.58
CA LEU A 454 7.24 2.78 4.26
C LEU A 454 7.01 2.61 5.78
N GLY A 455 6.52 1.46 6.23
CA GLY A 455 6.36 1.10 7.64
C GLY A 455 4.94 1.11 8.13
#